data_f395fe55b795fbb815b5e647043fb7dc
#
_entry.id   f395fe55b795fbb815b5e647043fb7dc
#
_cell.length_a   1.000
_cell.length_b   1.000
_cell.length_c   1.000
_cell.angle_alpha   90.00
_cell.angle_beta   90.00
_cell.angle_gamma   90.00
#
_symmetry.space_group_name_H-M   'P 1'
#
loop_
_entity.id
_entity.type
_entity.pdbx_description
1 polymer ?
#
loop_
_entity_poly.entity_id
_entity_poly.type
_entity_poly.pdbx_seq_one_letter_code
_entity_poly.pdbx_strand_id
1 'polypeptide(L)'
;MPFTLNSDYSPSGDQAPAIEKLVKSISAGNRHQTLLGVTGSGKTFSMANLIERTGKPTLVMSHNKTLAAQLYSEFKNFFPNNAVEYFVSYFDYYQPEAYIPRSDTYIEKDSSINDEIERLRLSTMGSLITREDVIDVASVSCIYGLGSPEDYQNMMLPVKTGDAMDREDFLAGLVNLMFERNDIAFSRGQFRVRGDVVEVHPAYLEDTAIRVEFFGDEIERVSEIDALTGSRISSLDSHTFFPAKQFVTEKTKLNKAIHAIKQEATDRVEWFEKHDKLIEAQRIRMRTDYDIEMMQEMGFCQGIENYSRHLTGREPGARPYTLLDFFPDDYLLLMDESHVSVPQVGGMYEGDKSRKTTLVEHGFTCPAPSITAH
;
A
#
# COMPACT_ATOMS: atom_id res chain seq x y z
N MET A 1 20.72 -0.84 -5.91
CA MET A 1 22.00 -0.17 -5.56
C MET A 1 22.44 -0.63 -4.17
N PRO A 2 23.74 -0.62 -3.80
CA PRO A 2 24.11 -0.89 -2.42
C PRO A 2 23.63 0.23 -1.50
N PHE A 3 23.33 -0.10 -0.25
CA PHE A 3 23.11 0.92 0.76
C PHE A 3 24.42 1.65 1.07
N THR A 4 24.35 2.96 1.15
CA THR A 4 25.52 3.80 1.44
C THR A 4 25.17 4.74 2.59
N LEU A 5 25.71 4.43 3.78
CA LEU A 5 25.51 5.23 4.98
C LEU A 5 26.28 6.55 4.87
N ASN A 6 25.57 7.66 4.97
CA ASN A 6 26.14 8.99 5.07
C ASN A 6 26.04 9.48 6.52
N SER A 7 27.17 9.61 7.22
CA SER A 7 27.20 10.06 8.60
C SER A 7 28.57 10.59 8.98
N ASP A 8 28.58 11.70 9.71
CA ASP A 8 29.80 12.27 10.34
C ASP A 8 30.20 11.49 11.61
N TYR A 9 29.36 10.54 12.05
CA TYR A 9 29.61 9.73 13.24
C TYR A 9 30.17 8.36 12.89
N SER A 10 30.96 7.81 13.79
CA SER A 10 31.38 6.41 13.77
C SER A 10 30.84 5.67 15.01
N PRO A 11 30.60 4.35 14.91
CA PRO A 11 30.15 3.57 16.06
C PRO A 11 31.10 3.69 17.24
N SER A 12 30.57 4.06 18.41
CA SER A 12 31.37 4.29 19.63
C SER A 12 30.88 3.45 20.79
N GLY A 13 31.76 3.18 21.75
CA GLY A 13 31.46 2.38 22.94
C GLY A 13 30.93 0.99 22.59
N ASP A 14 29.78 0.63 23.14
CA ASP A 14 29.14 -0.70 22.93
C ASP A 14 28.45 -0.86 21.57
N GLN A 15 28.34 0.21 20.76
CA GLN A 15 27.69 0.14 19.44
C GLN A 15 28.46 -0.77 18.47
N ALA A 16 29.78 -0.59 18.34
CA ALA A 16 30.60 -1.37 17.42
C ALA A 16 30.51 -2.88 17.68
N PRO A 17 30.74 -3.40 18.89
CA PRO A 17 30.59 -4.81 19.17
C PRO A 17 29.15 -5.33 19.07
N ALA A 18 28.13 -4.49 19.34
CA ALA A 18 26.73 -4.85 19.17
C ALA A 18 26.39 -5.05 17.69
N ILE A 19 26.79 -4.10 16.82
CA ILE A 19 26.57 -4.19 15.35
C ILE A 19 27.24 -5.46 14.80
N GLU A 20 28.49 -5.75 15.17
CA GLU A 20 29.20 -6.95 14.71
C GLU A 20 28.51 -8.25 15.14
N LYS A 21 28.03 -8.32 16.38
CA LYS A 21 27.27 -9.47 16.87
C LYS A 21 25.97 -9.66 16.11
N LEU A 22 25.24 -8.60 15.82
CA LEU A 22 24.00 -8.65 15.06
C LEU A 22 24.25 -9.10 13.62
N VAL A 23 25.21 -8.51 12.91
CA VAL A 23 25.58 -8.91 11.54
C VAL A 23 25.98 -10.38 11.51
N LYS A 24 26.85 -10.82 12.42
CA LYS A 24 27.27 -12.23 12.51
C LYS A 24 26.08 -13.17 12.79
N SER A 25 25.16 -12.76 13.67
CA SER A 25 23.97 -13.55 14.00
C SER A 25 23.04 -13.70 12.80
N ILE A 26 22.79 -12.62 12.05
CA ILE A 26 21.96 -12.61 10.82
C ILE A 26 22.63 -13.48 9.75
N SER A 27 23.94 -13.33 9.52
CA SER A 27 24.70 -14.14 8.56
C SER A 27 24.73 -15.62 8.90
N ALA A 28 24.59 -15.97 10.18
CA ALA A 28 24.48 -17.35 10.65
C ALA A 28 23.05 -17.93 10.51
N GLY A 29 22.08 -17.16 9.96
CA GLY A 29 20.70 -17.59 9.76
C GLY A 29 19.81 -17.51 11.01
N ASN A 30 20.26 -16.87 12.08
CA ASN A 30 19.41 -16.65 13.25
C ASN A 30 18.30 -15.65 12.90
N ARG A 31 17.05 -16.02 13.17
CA ARG A 31 15.87 -15.23 12.76
C ARG A 31 15.52 -14.08 13.71
N HIS A 32 15.86 -14.19 15.00
CA HIS A 32 15.44 -13.23 16.02
C HIS A 32 16.64 -12.73 16.83
N GLN A 33 16.75 -11.41 16.94
CA GLN A 33 17.73 -10.73 17.76
C GLN A 33 17.07 -9.61 18.55
N THR A 34 17.61 -9.27 19.71
CA THR A 34 17.15 -8.14 20.51
C THR A 34 18.32 -7.22 20.80
N LEU A 35 18.21 -5.96 20.36
CA LEU A 35 19.11 -4.86 20.72
C LEU A 35 18.49 -4.09 21.89
N LEU A 36 19.06 -4.20 23.08
CA LEU A 36 18.64 -3.46 24.25
C LEU A 36 19.55 -2.26 24.47
N GLY A 37 18.96 -1.09 24.56
CA GLY A 37 19.70 0.16 24.81
C GLY A 37 18.78 1.24 25.36
N VAL A 38 19.31 2.09 26.24
CA VAL A 38 18.60 3.23 26.80
C VAL A 38 18.28 4.26 25.70
N THR A 39 17.33 5.16 25.97
CA THR A 39 17.06 6.30 25.08
C THR A 39 18.33 7.14 24.90
N GLY A 40 18.61 7.56 23.65
CA GLY A 40 19.81 8.32 23.32
C GLY A 40 21.10 7.51 23.19
N SER A 41 21.06 6.16 23.28
CA SER A 41 22.24 5.30 23.08
C SER A 41 22.65 5.11 21.61
N GLY A 42 21.96 5.75 20.66
CA GLY A 42 22.23 5.65 19.22
C GLY A 42 21.74 4.33 18.61
N LYS A 43 20.61 3.80 19.09
CA LYS A 43 19.98 2.60 18.49
C LYS A 43 19.73 2.77 17.00
N THR A 44 19.14 3.90 16.58
CA THR A 44 18.87 4.21 15.16
C THR A 44 20.13 4.17 14.30
N PHE A 45 21.22 4.77 14.81
CA PHE A 45 22.52 4.74 14.13
C PHE A 45 23.10 3.30 14.05
N SER A 46 22.92 2.50 15.11
CA SER A 46 23.32 1.10 15.08
C SER A 46 22.50 0.29 14.06
N MET A 47 21.20 0.57 13.92
CA MET A 47 20.33 -0.03 12.90
C MET A 47 20.76 0.40 11.49
N ALA A 48 21.10 1.68 11.27
CA ALA A 48 21.60 2.17 9.99
C ALA A 48 22.89 1.43 9.56
N ASN A 49 23.84 1.26 10.48
CA ASN A 49 25.04 0.45 10.22
C ASN A 49 24.71 -1.02 9.92
N LEU A 50 23.69 -1.58 10.56
CA LEU A 50 23.24 -2.95 10.30
C LEU A 50 22.67 -3.09 8.89
N ILE A 51 21.83 -2.14 8.46
CA ILE A 51 21.24 -2.09 7.11
C ILE A 51 22.34 -2.03 6.05
N GLU A 52 23.28 -1.08 6.18
CA GLU A 52 24.40 -0.96 5.25
C GLU A 52 25.20 -2.26 5.13
N ARG A 53 25.55 -2.88 6.27
CA ARG A 53 26.38 -4.08 6.30
C ARG A 53 25.68 -5.35 5.83
N THR A 54 24.36 -5.44 6.00
CA THR A 54 23.58 -6.61 5.53
C THR A 54 23.14 -6.48 4.09
N GLY A 55 22.98 -5.25 3.59
CA GLY A 55 22.54 -4.96 2.23
C GLY A 55 21.12 -5.42 1.93
N LYS A 56 20.29 -5.67 2.95
CA LYS A 56 18.94 -6.21 2.79
C LYS A 56 17.88 -5.11 2.76
N PRO A 57 16.87 -5.20 1.88
CA PRO A 57 15.67 -4.38 2.02
C PRO A 57 15.15 -4.44 3.44
N THR A 58 14.73 -3.32 3.98
CA THR A 58 14.45 -3.21 5.42
C THR A 58 13.09 -2.58 5.68
N LEU A 59 12.27 -3.24 6.50
CA LEU A 59 11.06 -2.68 7.10
C LEU A 59 11.36 -2.26 8.54
N VAL A 60 11.17 -0.99 8.85
CA VAL A 60 11.28 -0.42 10.20
C VAL A 60 9.88 -0.15 10.72
N MET A 61 9.42 -0.97 11.67
CA MET A 61 8.07 -0.83 12.24
C MET A 61 8.11 -0.03 13.54
N SER A 62 7.31 1.03 13.63
CA SER A 62 7.08 1.84 14.82
C SER A 62 5.64 1.79 15.28
N HIS A 63 5.41 1.93 16.59
CA HIS A 63 4.07 1.80 17.19
C HIS A 63 3.16 3.02 16.99
N ASN A 64 3.69 4.16 16.54
CA ASN A 64 2.87 5.34 16.23
C ASN A 64 3.44 6.19 15.08
N LYS A 65 2.59 7.07 14.50
CA LYS A 65 2.95 7.93 13.36
C LYS A 65 4.09 8.90 13.68
N THR A 66 4.14 9.49 14.89
CA THR A 66 5.13 10.52 15.26
C THR A 66 6.54 9.93 15.32
N LEU A 67 6.69 8.77 15.95
CA LEU A 67 7.97 8.06 15.99
C LEU A 67 8.37 7.54 14.61
N ALA A 68 7.42 7.04 13.83
CA ALA A 68 7.68 6.64 12.45
C ALA A 68 8.19 7.83 11.62
N ALA A 69 7.61 9.03 11.76
CA ALA A 69 8.08 10.24 11.08
C ALA A 69 9.50 10.65 11.51
N GLN A 70 9.80 10.54 12.80
CA GLN A 70 11.15 10.80 13.30
C GLN A 70 12.15 9.81 12.70
N LEU A 71 11.88 8.52 12.77
CA LEU A 71 12.74 7.48 12.20
C LEU A 71 12.92 7.64 10.68
N TYR A 72 11.84 7.95 9.96
CA TYR A 72 11.91 8.27 8.54
C TYR A 72 12.89 9.41 8.24
N SER A 73 12.79 10.53 8.99
CA SER A 73 13.69 11.65 8.84
C SER A 73 15.15 11.28 9.15
N GLU A 74 15.38 10.50 10.21
CA GLU A 74 16.72 10.03 10.57
C GLU A 74 17.31 9.12 9.48
N PHE A 75 16.55 8.12 8.99
CA PHE A 75 17.01 7.23 7.92
C PHE A 75 17.20 7.97 6.59
N LYS A 76 16.36 8.95 6.25
CA LYS A 76 16.53 9.79 5.06
C LYS A 76 17.83 10.54 5.06
N ASN A 77 18.26 11.04 6.25
CA ASN A 77 19.55 11.70 6.42
C ASN A 77 20.72 10.71 6.32
N PHE A 78 20.57 9.50 6.87
CA PHE A 78 21.59 8.46 6.80
C PHE A 78 21.74 7.86 5.39
N PHE A 79 20.67 7.80 4.61
CA PHE A 79 20.64 7.17 3.28
C PHE A 79 20.03 8.10 2.21
N PRO A 80 20.69 9.25 1.92
CA PRO A 80 20.12 10.26 1.03
C PRO A 80 19.98 9.80 -0.43
N ASN A 81 20.73 8.77 -0.85
CA ASN A 81 20.75 8.24 -2.22
C ASN A 81 19.99 6.93 -2.38
N ASN A 82 19.49 6.34 -1.29
CA ASN A 82 18.70 5.13 -1.31
C ASN A 82 17.20 5.44 -1.17
N ALA A 83 16.33 4.48 -1.48
CA ALA A 83 14.90 4.65 -1.32
C ALA A 83 14.52 4.53 0.17
N VAL A 84 14.35 5.67 0.83
CA VAL A 84 13.77 5.72 2.17
C VAL A 84 12.34 6.15 2.05
N GLU A 85 11.42 5.26 2.40
CA GLU A 85 9.99 5.38 2.20
C GLU A 85 9.22 5.49 3.53
N TYR A 86 7.95 5.91 3.46
CA TYR A 86 7.14 6.16 4.65
C TYR A 86 5.73 5.59 4.49
N PHE A 87 5.40 4.58 5.28
CA PHE A 87 4.14 3.85 5.17
C PHE A 87 3.34 3.86 6.49
N VAL A 88 2.50 4.87 6.66
CA VAL A 88 1.65 5.01 7.84
C VAL A 88 0.17 5.05 7.45
N SER A 89 -0.74 5.07 8.43
CA SER A 89 -2.17 5.25 8.13
C SER A 89 -2.41 6.59 7.42
N TYR A 90 -3.02 6.54 6.25
CA TYR A 90 -3.32 7.71 5.41
C TYR A 90 -4.62 8.44 5.80
N PHE A 91 -5.24 8.03 6.90
CA PHE A 91 -6.41 8.71 7.43
C PHE A 91 -6.02 9.82 8.40
N ASP A 92 -6.57 11.03 8.19
CA ASP A 92 -6.57 12.10 9.18
C ASP A 92 -7.63 11.83 10.23
N TYR A 93 -8.76 11.29 9.79
CA TYR A 93 -9.84 10.79 10.64
C TYR A 93 -10.30 9.42 10.13
N TYR A 94 -10.50 8.48 11.03
CA TYR A 94 -11.00 7.15 10.71
C TYR A 94 -11.93 6.62 11.78
N GLN A 95 -13.19 6.40 11.40
CA GLN A 95 -14.19 5.69 12.18
C GLN A 95 -14.55 4.40 11.44
N PRO A 96 -14.15 3.23 11.93
CA PRO A 96 -14.55 1.97 11.32
C PRO A 96 -16.04 1.73 11.47
N GLU A 97 -16.66 1.07 10.50
CA GLU A 97 -18.02 0.58 10.68
C GLU A 97 -18.11 -0.36 11.88
N ALA A 98 -19.16 -0.26 12.65
CA ALA A 98 -19.40 -1.10 13.81
C ALA A 98 -20.90 -1.26 14.08
N TYR A 99 -21.25 -2.34 14.75
CA TYR A 99 -22.62 -2.54 15.22
C TYR A 99 -22.65 -2.86 16.69
N ILE A 100 -23.55 -2.20 17.41
CA ILE A 100 -23.77 -2.39 18.85
C ILE A 100 -25.12 -3.09 19.06
N PRO A 101 -25.16 -4.43 19.23
CA PRO A 101 -26.41 -5.19 19.30
C PRO A 101 -27.35 -4.76 20.42
N ARG A 102 -26.81 -4.30 21.56
CA ARG A 102 -27.61 -3.90 22.73
C ARG A 102 -28.52 -2.70 22.47
N SER A 103 -28.10 -1.78 21.63
CA SER A 103 -28.84 -0.55 21.30
C SER A 103 -29.34 -0.54 19.85
N ASP A 104 -29.19 -1.63 19.12
CA ASP A 104 -29.46 -1.71 17.66
C ASP A 104 -28.87 -0.50 16.90
N THR A 105 -27.63 -0.14 17.23
CA THR A 105 -26.97 1.04 16.67
C THR A 105 -25.92 0.60 15.66
N TYR A 106 -26.12 0.98 14.41
CA TYR A 106 -25.09 0.85 13.38
C TYR A 106 -24.30 2.15 13.28
N ILE A 107 -22.99 2.03 13.35
CA ILE A 107 -22.03 3.12 13.15
C ILE A 107 -21.46 2.96 11.75
N GLU A 108 -21.76 3.91 10.90
CA GLU A 108 -21.26 3.94 9.53
C GLU A 108 -19.76 4.24 9.50
N LYS A 109 -19.06 3.67 8.50
CA LYS A 109 -17.67 4.01 8.26
C LYS A 109 -17.57 5.47 7.84
N ASP A 110 -16.73 6.23 8.51
CA ASP A 110 -16.40 7.61 8.16
C ASP A 110 -14.89 7.79 8.16
N SER A 111 -14.37 8.45 7.12
CA SER A 111 -12.92 8.64 7.00
C SER A 111 -12.58 9.83 6.11
N SER A 112 -11.53 10.54 6.46
CA SER A 112 -10.88 11.54 5.62
C SER A 112 -9.45 11.09 5.28
N ILE A 113 -9.11 11.14 4.00
CA ILE A 113 -7.81 10.71 3.49
C ILE A 113 -6.88 11.92 3.46
N ASN A 114 -5.64 11.71 3.85
CA ASN A 114 -4.54 12.64 3.67
C ASN A 114 -3.82 12.31 2.36
N ASP A 115 -3.98 13.16 1.37
CA ASP A 115 -3.44 12.96 0.02
C ASP A 115 -1.91 12.84 -0.02
N GLU A 116 -1.23 13.53 0.90
CA GLU A 116 0.23 13.46 0.97
C GLU A 116 0.72 12.12 1.52
N ILE A 117 0.06 11.59 2.55
CA ILE A 117 0.38 10.26 3.06
C ILE A 117 -0.02 9.17 2.05
N GLU A 118 -1.12 9.35 1.31
CA GLU A 118 -1.48 8.43 0.22
C GLU A 118 -0.38 8.38 -0.85
N ARG A 119 0.15 9.54 -1.25
CA ARG A 119 1.28 9.65 -2.18
C ARG A 119 2.50 8.85 -1.69
N LEU A 120 2.90 9.05 -0.42
CA LEU A 120 4.05 8.35 0.17
C LEU A 120 3.84 6.83 0.20
N ARG A 121 2.63 6.36 0.47
CA ARG A 121 2.29 4.93 0.43
C ARG A 121 2.39 4.35 -0.98
N LEU A 122 1.93 5.08 -1.98
CA LEU A 122 2.07 4.66 -3.39
C LEU A 122 3.54 4.65 -3.82
N SER A 123 4.35 5.62 -3.38
CA SER A 123 5.80 5.64 -3.57
C SER A 123 6.45 4.39 -2.98
N THR A 124 6.11 4.04 -1.73
CA THR A 124 6.60 2.83 -1.06
C THR A 124 6.33 1.57 -1.89
N MET A 125 5.08 1.39 -2.35
CA MET A 125 4.70 0.21 -3.14
C MET A 125 5.50 0.12 -4.45
N GLY A 126 5.65 1.25 -5.15
CA GLY A 126 6.46 1.32 -6.37
C GLY A 126 7.94 1.00 -6.13
N SER A 127 8.52 1.57 -5.07
CA SER A 127 9.91 1.34 -4.69
C SER A 127 10.18 -0.12 -4.31
N LEU A 128 9.32 -0.75 -3.53
CA LEU A 128 9.47 -2.16 -3.13
C LEU A 128 9.44 -3.13 -4.31
N ILE A 129 8.72 -2.80 -5.38
CA ILE A 129 8.63 -3.65 -6.56
C ILE A 129 9.84 -3.47 -7.50
N THR A 130 10.40 -2.25 -7.56
CA THR A 130 11.40 -1.91 -8.59
C THR A 130 12.82 -1.78 -8.07
N ARG A 131 13.01 -1.73 -6.76
CA ARG A 131 14.31 -1.48 -6.11
C ARG A 131 14.62 -2.52 -5.05
N GLU A 132 15.90 -2.79 -4.86
CA GLU A 132 16.43 -3.67 -3.81
C GLU A 132 16.98 -2.88 -2.62
N ASP A 133 17.19 -1.57 -2.78
CA ASP A 133 17.80 -0.69 -1.78
C ASP A 133 16.72 0.15 -1.06
N VAL A 134 15.68 -0.50 -0.54
CA VAL A 134 14.53 0.14 0.10
C VAL A 134 14.60 0.03 1.61
N ILE A 135 14.43 1.15 2.30
CA ILE A 135 14.16 1.23 3.74
C ILE A 135 12.77 1.84 3.89
N ASP A 136 11.79 1.03 4.29
CA ASP A 136 10.46 1.54 4.56
C ASP A 136 10.23 1.71 6.06
N VAL A 137 9.83 2.89 6.46
CA VAL A 137 9.48 3.21 7.85
C VAL A 137 7.97 3.24 7.99
N ALA A 138 7.44 2.20 8.62
CA ALA A 138 6.01 1.99 8.74
C ALA A 138 5.49 2.10 10.17
N SER A 139 4.23 2.50 10.30
CA SER A 139 3.47 2.24 11.53
C SER A 139 2.80 0.86 11.45
N VAL A 140 2.09 0.46 12.49
CA VAL A 140 1.28 -0.77 12.50
C VAL A 140 0.24 -0.84 11.37
N SER A 141 0.03 0.22 10.62
CA SER A 141 -0.81 0.20 9.41
C SER A 141 -0.30 -0.73 8.31
N CYS A 142 0.97 -1.11 8.35
CA CYS A 142 1.58 -2.08 7.40
C CYS A 142 1.01 -3.49 7.48
N ILE A 143 0.31 -3.85 8.59
CA ILE A 143 -0.33 -5.16 8.74
C ILE A 143 -1.76 -5.20 8.17
N TYR A 144 -2.30 -4.07 7.73
CA TYR A 144 -3.63 -4.04 7.11
C TYR A 144 -3.60 -4.44 5.64
N GLY A 145 -4.73 -4.98 5.18
CA GLY A 145 -4.86 -5.51 3.83
C GLY A 145 -4.59 -4.49 2.74
N LEU A 146 -3.80 -4.91 1.76
CA LEU A 146 -3.51 -4.23 0.51
C LEU A 146 -3.98 -5.09 -0.67
N GLY A 147 -3.85 -4.56 -1.89
CA GLY A 147 -3.97 -5.34 -3.13
C GLY A 147 -2.87 -6.41 -3.23
N SER A 148 -3.03 -7.35 -4.16
CA SER A 148 -2.01 -8.35 -4.44
C SER A 148 -0.75 -7.69 -5.03
N PRO A 149 0.47 -7.99 -4.54
CA PRO A 149 1.71 -7.54 -5.18
C PRO A 149 1.81 -7.98 -6.64
N GLU A 150 1.37 -9.20 -6.96
CA GLU A 150 1.35 -9.70 -8.33
C GLU A 150 0.42 -8.89 -9.24
N ASP A 151 -0.80 -8.56 -8.76
CA ASP A 151 -1.74 -7.73 -9.51
C ASP A 151 -1.16 -6.33 -9.73
N TYR A 152 -0.51 -5.77 -8.72
CA TYR A 152 0.15 -4.46 -8.83
C TYR A 152 1.30 -4.47 -9.83
N GLN A 153 2.12 -5.53 -9.85
CA GLN A 153 3.18 -5.72 -10.84
C GLN A 153 2.64 -5.89 -12.27
N ASN A 154 1.58 -6.70 -12.44
CA ASN A 154 0.97 -6.96 -13.75
C ASN A 154 0.31 -5.71 -14.36
N MET A 155 -0.06 -4.75 -13.53
CA MET A 155 -0.66 -3.50 -13.97
C MET A 155 0.35 -2.38 -14.24
N MET A 156 1.66 -2.60 -14.06
CA MET A 156 2.66 -1.59 -14.41
C MET A 156 2.70 -1.34 -15.92
N LEU A 157 2.92 -0.07 -16.30
CA LEU A 157 3.07 0.36 -17.69
C LEU A 157 4.47 0.92 -17.91
N PRO A 158 5.43 0.11 -18.37
CA PRO A 158 6.75 0.58 -18.73
C PRO A 158 6.73 1.32 -20.07
N VAL A 159 7.52 2.38 -20.18
CA VAL A 159 7.76 3.14 -21.41
C VAL A 159 9.25 3.42 -21.56
N LYS A 160 9.74 3.35 -22.77
CA LYS A 160 11.14 3.62 -23.11
C LYS A 160 11.22 4.40 -24.40
N THR A 161 12.16 5.33 -24.49
CA THR A 161 12.46 6.04 -25.73
C THR A 161 12.85 5.04 -26.84
N GLY A 162 12.17 5.12 -27.99
CA GLY A 162 12.33 4.22 -29.13
C GLY A 162 11.44 2.98 -29.10
N ASP A 163 10.59 2.80 -28.08
CA ASP A 163 9.62 1.71 -28.07
C ASP A 163 8.49 1.96 -29.09
N ALA A 164 8.12 0.90 -29.82
CA ALA A 164 6.92 0.90 -30.64
C ALA A 164 5.70 0.76 -29.74
N MET A 165 4.92 1.84 -29.62
CA MET A 165 3.71 1.92 -28.81
C MET A 165 2.77 2.94 -29.42
N ASP A 166 1.55 2.51 -29.75
CA ASP A 166 0.50 3.42 -30.18
C ASP A 166 0.06 4.33 -29.02
N ARG A 167 -0.19 5.61 -29.32
CA ARG A 167 -0.62 6.57 -28.31
C ARG A 167 -1.95 6.17 -27.64
N GLU A 168 -2.91 5.63 -28.39
CA GLU A 168 -4.22 5.23 -27.85
C GLU A 168 -4.09 4.01 -26.93
N ASP A 169 -3.17 3.08 -27.24
CA ASP A 169 -2.83 1.95 -26.38
C ASP A 169 -2.18 2.45 -25.06
N PHE A 170 -1.31 3.45 -25.14
CA PHE A 170 -0.75 4.09 -23.96
C PHE A 170 -1.83 4.78 -23.10
N LEU A 171 -2.75 5.52 -23.71
CA LEU A 171 -3.85 6.16 -23.00
C LEU A 171 -4.78 5.13 -22.35
N ALA A 172 -5.09 4.04 -23.05
CA ALA A 172 -5.86 2.92 -22.49
C ALA A 172 -5.13 2.27 -21.31
N GLY A 173 -3.80 2.14 -21.39
CA GLY A 173 -2.93 1.69 -20.31
C GLY A 173 -3.05 2.59 -19.07
N LEU A 174 -2.97 3.90 -19.23
CA LEU A 174 -3.12 4.86 -18.12
C LEU A 174 -4.50 4.76 -17.46
N VAL A 175 -5.57 4.64 -18.24
CA VAL A 175 -6.93 4.45 -17.69
C VAL A 175 -7.04 3.13 -16.91
N ASN A 176 -6.43 2.05 -17.39
CA ASN A 176 -6.36 0.79 -16.67
C ASN A 176 -5.59 0.90 -15.35
N LEU A 177 -4.60 1.79 -15.28
CA LEU A 177 -3.86 2.15 -14.06
C LEU A 177 -4.62 3.12 -13.15
N MET A 178 -5.89 3.40 -13.43
CA MET A 178 -6.76 4.32 -12.68
C MET A 178 -6.31 5.79 -12.73
N PHE A 179 -5.59 6.22 -13.77
CA PHE A 179 -5.38 7.63 -14.04
C PHE A 179 -6.62 8.23 -14.71
N GLU A 180 -6.91 9.48 -14.36
CA GLU A 180 -8.03 10.23 -14.92
C GLU A 180 -7.55 11.26 -15.95
N ARG A 181 -8.24 11.37 -17.09
CA ARG A 181 -7.92 12.41 -18.06
C ARG A 181 -8.47 13.75 -17.59
N ASN A 182 -7.60 14.74 -17.51
CA ASN A 182 -7.99 16.12 -17.22
C ASN A 182 -7.08 17.11 -17.96
N ASP A 183 -7.56 17.64 -19.07
CA ASP A 183 -6.78 18.54 -19.93
C ASP A 183 -6.75 19.99 -19.39
N ILE A 184 -7.54 20.32 -18.35
CA ILE A 184 -7.68 21.68 -17.80
C ILE A 184 -6.96 21.80 -16.46
N ALA A 185 -7.32 20.96 -15.48
CA ALA A 185 -6.72 20.96 -14.15
C ALA A 185 -5.84 19.71 -14.01
N PHE A 186 -4.51 19.91 -14.05
CA PHE A 186 -3.53 18.82 -14.05
C PHE A 186 -2.99 18.61 -12.63
N SER A 187 -3.43 17.53 -12.01
CA SER A 187 -3.07 17.17 -10.64
C SER A 187 -2.61 15.70 -10.54
N ARG A 188 -2.18 15.28 -9.37
CA ARG A 188 -1.71 13.90 -9.12
C ARG A 188 -2.78 12.87 -9.48
N GLY A 189 -2.36 11.75 -10.07
CA GLY A 189 -3.25 10.70 -10.57
C GLY A 189 -3.97 11.04 -11.87
N GLN A 190 -3.56 12.12 -12.55
CA GLN A 190 -4.18 12.57 -13.80
C GLN A 190 -3.17 12.60 -14.95
N PHE A 191 -3.73 12.54 -16.16
CA PHE A 191 -2.97 12.80 -17.38
C PHE A 191 -3.71 13.80 -18.28
N ARG A 192 -2.96 14.51 -19.11
CA ARG A 192 -3.50 15.41 -20.16
C ARG A 192 -2.86 15.15 -21.50
N VAL A 193 -3.59 15.43 -22.57
CA VAL A 193 -3.18 15.15 -23.94
C VAL A 193 -3.19 16.42 -24.76
N ARG A 194 -2.08 16.70 -25.47
CA ARG A 194 -1.94 17.84 -26.39
C ARG A 194 -1.26 17.40 -27.68
N GLY A 195 -2.06 17.04 -28.69
CA GLY A 195 -1.52 16.45 -29.93
C GLY A 195 -0.83 15.11 -29.66
N ASP A 196 0.43 15.01 -30.03
CA ASP A 196 1.24 13.80 -29.85
C ASP A 196 2.01 13.78 -28.50
N VAL A 197 1.66 14.68 -27.59
CA VAL A 197 2.28 14.80 -26.27
C VAL A 197 1.26 14.40 -25.20
N VAL A 198 1.66 13.44 -24.37
CA VAL A 198 0.92 13.03 -23.17
C VAL A 198 1.74 13.37 -21.95
N GLU A 199 1.14 14.12 -21.03
CA GLU A 199 1.75 14.44 -19.74
C GLU A 199 0.97 13.73 -18.64
N VAL A 200 1.68 13.00 -17.82
CA VAL A 200 1.12 12.21 -16.71
C VAL A 200 1.68 12.73 -15.40
N HIS A 201 0.82 13.06 -14.45
CA HIS A 201 1.24 13.37 -13.07
C HIS A 201 1.02 12.14 -12.19
N PRO A 202 2.05 11.31 -11.97
CA PRO A 202 1.93 10.09 -11.17
C PRO A 202 1.45 10.41 -9.76
N ALA A 203 0.60 9.55 -9.22
CA ALA A 203 0.04 9.75 -7.89
C ALA A 203 1.09 9.65 -6.76
N TYR A 204 2.24 9.04 -7.06
CA TYR A 204 3.38 8.84 -6.15
C TYR A 204 4.47 9.93 -6.25
N LEU A 205 4.38 10.86 -7.22
CA LEU A 205 5.30 12.01 -7.34
C LEU A 205 4.67 13.26 -6.72
N GLU A 206 5.51 14.18 -6.23
CA GLU A 206 5.06 15.40 -5.56
C GLU A 206 4.86 16.54 -6.55
N ASP A 207 5.94 17.11 -7.07
CA ASP A 207 5.93 18.31 -7.90
C ASP A 207 6.34 18.04 -9.36
N THR A 208 6.65 16.79 -9.68
CA THR A 208 7.12 16.40 -11.02
C THR A 208 6.11 15.54 -11.75
N ALA A 209 6.08 15.65 -13.06
CA ALA A 209 5.27 14.86 -13.96
C ALA A 209 6.14 14.26 -15.07
N ILE A 210 5.62 13.26 -15.76
CA ILE A 210 6.31 12.58 -16.85
C ILE A 210 5.63 12.97 -18.16
N ARG A 211 6.42 13.45 -19.10
CA ARG A 211 5.99 13.75 -20.47
C ARG A 211 6.48 12.67 -21.40
N VAL A 212 5.55 12.09 -22.16
CA VAL A 212 5.80 11.13 -23.21
C VAL A 212 5.41 11.78 -24.55
N GLU A 213 6.38 11.91 -25.45
CA GLU A 213 6.22 12.51 -26.77
C GLU A 213 6.21 11.38 -27.81
N PHE A 214 5.20 11.35 -28.68
CA PHE A 214 5.02 10.33 -29.70
C PHE A 214 5.34 10.89 -31.11
N PHE A 215 5.89 10.03 -31.95
CA PHE A 215 6.00 10.28 -33.39
C PHE A 215 5.44 9.07 -34.13
N GLY A 216 4.22 9.18 -34.63
CA GLY A 216 3.46 8.04 -35.13
C GLY A 216 3.22 7.01 -34.03
N ASP A 217 3.62 5.76 -34.27
CA ASP A 217 3.47 4.63 -33.36
C ASP A 217 4.77 4.34 -32.55
N GLU A 218 5.58 5.38 -32.32
CA GLU A 218 6.86 5.26 -31.58
C GLU A 218 6.94 6.33 -30.49
N ILE A 219 7.49 5.96 -29.34
CA ILE A 219 7.84 6.90 -28.28
C ILE A 219 9.13 7.62 -28.66
N GLU A 220 9.01 8.86 -29.12
CA GLU A 220 10.15 9.69 -29.51
C GLU A 220 11.00 10.11 -28.30
N ARG A 221 10.34 10.44 -27.18
CA ARG A 221 11.02 10.96 -25.99
C ARG A 221 10.21 10.75 -24.71
N VAL A 222 10.93 10.47 -23.62
CA VAL A 222 10.41 10.49 -22.25
C VAL A 222 11.18 11.56 -21.46
N SER A 223 10.47 12.41 -20.71
CA SER A 223 11.08 13.49 -19.93
C SER A 223 10.38 13.66 -18.59
N GLU A 224 11.16 14.03 -17.59
CA GLU A 224 10.63 14.57 -16.34
C GLU A 224 10.41 16.07 -16.51
N ILE A 225 9.27 16.55 -16.05
CA ILE A 225 8.87 17.96 -16.13
C ILE A 225 8.38 18.45 -14.78
N ASP A 226 8.49 19.73 -14.54
CA ASP A 226 7.81 20.41 -13.44
C ASP A 226 6.29 20.40 -13.71
N ALA A 227 5.51 19.86 -12.79
CA ALA A 227 4.07 19.65 -12.99
C ALA A 227 3.29 20.95 -13.15
N LEU A 228 3.73 22.05 -12.52
CA LEU A 228 3.08 23.35 -12.55
C LEU A 228 3.41 24.13 -13.84
N THR A 229 4.71 24.24 -14.17
CA THR A 229 5.18 25.08 -15.28
C THR A 229 5.27 24.31 -16.61
N GLY A 230 5.33 22.98 -16.58
CA GLY A 230 5.60 22.14 -17.73
C GLY A 230 7.05 22.21 -18.24
N SER A 231 7.95 22.87 -17.49
CA SER A 231 9.35 23.00 -17.87
C SER A 231 10.05 21.66 -17.73
N ARG A 232 10.87 21.30 -18.75
CA ARG A 232 11.66 20.05 -18.67
C ARG A 232 12.74 20.16 -17.59
N ILE A 233 12.79 19.17 -16.71
CA ILE A 233 13.80 19.02 -15.67
C ILE A 233 14.92 18.11 -16.18
N SER A 234 14.56 16.93 -16.70
CA SER A 234 15.53 15.94 -17.19
C SER A 234 14.98 15.13 -18.37
N SER A 235 15.85 14.52 -19.15
CA SER A 235 15.48 13.50 -20.13
C SER A 235 15.66 12.12 -19.51
N LEU A 236 14.72 11.23 -19.76
CA LEU A 236 14.71 9.87 -19.23
C LEU A 236 14.85 8.88 -20.40
N ASP A 237 15.65 7.84 -20.22
CA ASP A 237 15.70 6.73 -21.18
C ASP A 237 14.45 5.86 -21.09
N SER A 238 13.93 5.70 -19.88
CA SER A 238 12.71 4.92 -19.59
C SER A 238 12.01 5.39 -18.32
N HIS A 239 10.72 5.08 -18.21
CA HIS A 239 9.94 5.27 -16.99
C HIS A 239 8.93 4.12 -16.86
N THR A 240 8.53 3.79 -15.62
CA THR A 240 7.46 2.82 -15.35
C THR A 240 6.35 3.51 -14.58
N PHE A 241 5.15 3.54 -15.16
CA PHE A 241 3.97 4.05 -14.47
C PHE A 241 3.38 2.95 -13.60
N PHE A 242 3.07 3.32 -12.34
CA PHE A 242 2.39 2.47 -11.36
C PHE A 242 0.93 2.90 -11.23
N PRO A 243 0.05 2.02 -10.72
CA PRO A 243 -1.34 2.36 -10.45
C PRO A 243 -1.49 3.63 -9.60
N ALA A 244 -2.45 4.48 -9.97
CA ALA A 244 -2.77 5.71 -9.25
C ALA A 244 -3.55 5.47 -7.93
N LYS A 245 -3.93 4.23 -7.64
CA LYS A 245 -4.66 3.82 -6.43
C LYS A 245 -4.02 2.58 -5.81
N GLN A 246 -4.15 2.44 -4.48
CA GLN A 246 -3.58 1.29 -3.74
C GLN A 246 -4.35 -0.02 -3.99
N PHE A 247 -5.65 0.08 -4.24
CA PHE A 247 -6.52 -1.05 -4.58
C PHE A 247 -6.87 -0.99 -6.06
N VAL A 248 -6.28 -1.88 -6.82
CA VAL A 248 -6.55 -2.02 -8.25
C VAL A 248 -6.86 -3.48 -8.56
N THR A 249 -7.84 -3.70 -9.43
CA THR A 249 -8.24 -5.04 -9.85
C THR A 249 -8.57 -5.00 -11.33
N GLU A 250 -8.03 -5.94 -12.09
CA GLU A 250 -8.36 -6.08 -13.52
C GLU A 250 -9.87 -6.32 -13.71
N LYS A 251 -10.47 -5.75 -14.76
CA LYS A 251 -11.91 -5.89 -15.07
C LYS A 251 -12.36 -7.35 -15.13
N THR A 252 -11.52 -8.23 -15.64
CA THR A 252 -11.81 -9.68 -15.72
C THR A 252 -11.91 -10.31 -14.34
N LYS A 253 -11.02 -9.94 -13.42
CA LYS A 253 -11.04 -10.39 -12.02
C LYS A 253 -12.22 -9.79 -11.27
N LEU A 254 -12.51 -8.50 -11.48
CA LEU A 254 -13.64 -7.82 -10.87
C LEU A 254 -14.97 -8.52 -11.21
N ASN A 255 -15.21 -8.90 -12.47
CA ASN A 255 -16.42 -9.61 -12.88
C ASN A 255 -16.55 -10.99 -12.22
N LYS A 256 -15.45 -11.72 -12.08
CA LYS A 256 -15.42 -12.99 -11.35
C LYS A 256 -15.71 -12.79 -9.86
N ALA A 257 -15.10 -11.76 -9.25
CA ALA A 257 -15.34 -11.42 -7.86
C ALA A 257 -16.80 -11.06 -7.61
N ILE A 258 -17.42 -10.24 -8.46
CA ILE A 258 -18.85 -9.87 -8.36
C ILE A 258 -19.73 -11.12 -8.39
N HIS A 259 -19.45 -12.07 -9.27
CA HIS A 259 -20.20 -13.32 -9.32
C HIS A 259 -20.08 -14.13 -8.02
N ALA A 260 -18.85 -14.24 -7.48
CA ALA A 260 -18.60 -14.95 -6.22
C ALA A 260 -19.23 -14.23 -5.02
N ILE A 261 -19.22 -12.89 -4.99
CA ILE A 261 -19.89 -12.08 -3.95
C ILE A 261 -21.41 -12.31 -3.99
N LYS A 262 -22.03 -12.32 -5.18
CA LYS A 262 -23.46 -12.60 -5.33
C LYS A 262 -23.83 -13.98 -4.79
N GLN A 263 -23.01 -14.98 -5.10
CA GLN A 263 -23.26 -16.35 -4.62
C GLN A 263 -23.16 -16.41 -3.10
N GLU A 264 -22.10 -15.87 -2.51
CA GLU A 264 -21.92 -15.85 -1.04
C GLU A 264 -23.04 -15.08 -0.32
N ALA A 265 -23.47 -13.95 -0.88
CA ALA A 265 -24.60 -13.19 -0.33
C ALA A 265 -25.90 -13.99 -0.39
N THR A 266 -26.17 -14.69 -1.50
CA THR A 266 -27.35 -15.55 -1.66
C THR A 266 -27.34 -16.67 -0.63
N ASP A 267 -26.24 -17.39 -0.49
CA ASP A 267 -26.09 -18.47 0.49
C ASP A 267 -26.29 -17.95 1.93
N ARG A 268 -25.79 -16.73 2.21
CA ARG A 268 -25.93 -16.12 3.53
C ARG A 268 -27.36 -15.66 3.82
N VAL A 269 -28.04 -15.09 2.83
CA VAL A 269 -29.47 -14.73 2.93
C VAL A 269 -30.31 -15.97 3.24
N GLU A 270 -30.13 -17.07 2.49
CA GLU A 270 -30.84 -18.33 2.74
C GLU A 270 -30.54 -18.87 4.16
N TRP A 271 -29.30 -18.74 4.61
CA TRP A 271 -28.94 -19.17 5.96
C TRP A 271 -29.68 -18.35 7.02
N PHE A 272 -29.76 -17.03 6.87
CA PHE A 272 -30.52 -16.18 7.79
C PHE A 272 -32.00 -16.48 7.78
N GLU A 273 -32.61 -16.65 6.59
CA GLU A 273 -34.04 -16.99 6.45
C GLU A 273 -34.37 -18.33 7.12
N LYS A 274 -33.51 -19.36 6.96
CA LYS A 274 -33.66 -20.67 7.62
C LYS A 274 -33.53 -20.61 9.16
N HIS A 275 -32.94 -19.54 9.69
CA HIS A 275 -32.77 -19.33 11.14
C HIS A 275 -33.69 -18.22 11.71
N ASP A 276 -34.76 -17.85 10.98
CA ASP A 276 -35.73 -16.82 11.35
C ASP A 276 -35.13 -15.43 11.59
N LYS A 277 -33.98 -15.14 10.98
CA LYS A 277 -33.27 -13.85 11.03
C LYS A 277 -33.58 -12.99 9.80
N LEU A 278 -34.85 -12.59 9.66
CA LEU A 278 -35.35 -11.92 8.44
C LEU A 278 -34.79 -10.50 8.26
N ILE A 279 -34.51 -9.80 9.37
CA ILE A 279 -33.93 -8.45 9.31
C ILE A 279 -32.49 -8.52 8.81
N GLU A 280 -31.70 -9.46 9.31
CA GLU A 280 -30.32 -9.68 8.87
C GLU A 280 -30.27 -10.13 7.40
N ALA A 281 -31.19 -10.98 6.96
CA ALA A 281 -31.32 -11.37 5.57
C ALA A 281 -31.61 -10.18 4.65
N GLN A 282 -32.51 -9.30 5.05
CA GLN A 282 -32.83 -8.08 4.30
C GLN A 282 -31.64 -7.10 4.26
N ARG A 283 -30.98 -6.88 5.40
CA ARG A 283 -29.81 -5.98 5.51
C ARG A 283 -28.70 -6.38 4.55
N ILE A 284 -28.29 -7.65 4.59
CA ILE A 284 -27.18 -8.11 3.75
C ILE A 284 -27.53 -8.09 2.27
N ARG A 285 -28.77 -8.45 1.90
CA ARG A 285 -29.23 -8.40 0.51
C ARG A 285 -29.16 -6.98 -0.03
N MET A 286 -29.79 -6.02 0.63
CA MET A 286 -29.85 -4.63 0.18
C MET A 286 -28.45 -4.02 0.07
N ARG A 287 -27.60 -4.26 1.05
CA ARG A 287 -26.24 -3.72 1.04
C ARG A 287 -25.40 -4.32 -0.07
N THR A 288 -25.39 -5.65 -0.18
CA THR A 288 -24.56 -6.31 -1.19
C THR A 288 -25.02 -5.98 -2.61
N ASP A 289 -26.33 -5.88 -2.86
CA ASP A 289 -26.85 -5.48 -4.17
C ASP A 289 -26.40 -4.05 -4.54
N TYR A 290 -26.49 -3.12 -3.59
CA TYR A 290 -25.99 -1.73 -3.79
C TYR A 290 -24.47 -1.68 -4.02
N ASP A 291 -23.68 -2.38 -3.21
CA ASP A 291 -22.21 -2.41 -3.33
C ASP A 291 -21.79 -3.02 -4.69
N ILE A 292 -22.50 -4.04 -5.18
CA ILE A 292 -22.27 -4.66 -6.48
C ILE A 292 -22.59 -3.68 -7.62
N GLU A 293 -23.70 -2.95 -7.55
CA GLU A 293 -24.06 -1.93 -8.53
C GLU A 293 -22.94 -0.87 -8.61
N MET A 294 -22.49 -0.35 -7.47
CA MET A 294 -21.39 0.60 -7.41
C MET A 294 -20.08 0.04 -7.99
N MET A 295 -19.74 -1.22 -7.71
CA MET A 295 -18.56 -1.86 -8.29
C MET A 295 -18.67 -2.04 -9.81
N GLN A 296 -19.88 -2.30 -10.34
CA GLN A 296 -20.10 -2.45 -11.79
C GLN A 296 -20.01 -1.12 -12.54
N GLU A 297 -20.59 -0.06 -11.98
CA GLU A 297 -20.66 1.25 -12.63
C GLU A 297 -19.38 2.07 -12.43
N MET A 298 -18.83 2.07 -11.21
CA MET A 298 -17.72 2.93 -10.82
C MET A 298 -16.39 2.18 -10.65
N GLY A 299 -16.41 0.84 -10.68
CA GLY A 299 -15.23 0.02 -10.35
C GLY A 299 -14.88 0.00 -8.85
N PHE A 300 -15.68 0.63 -8.00
CA PHE A 300 -15.41 0.81 -6.57
C PHE A 300 -16.71 0.90 -5.77
N CYS A 301 -16.69 0.50 -4.49
CA CYS A 301 -17.75 0.78 -3.53
C CYS A 301 -17.18 1.17 -2.16
N GLN A 302 -17.99 1.84 -1.34
CA GLN A 302 -17.59 2.15 0.04
C GLN A 302 -17.46 0.86 0.85
N GLY A 303 -16.31 0.65 1.51
CA GLY A 303 -16.03 -0.60 2.22
C GLY A 303 -15.60 -1.76 1.31
N ILE A 304 -15.03 -1.46 0.14
CA ILE A 304 -14.54 -2.46 -0.82
C ILE A 304 -13.58 -3.49 -0.18
N GLU A 305 -12.89 -3.10 0.89
CA GLU A 305 -12.04 -4.00 1.67
C GLU A 305 -12.79 -5.20 2.27
N ASN A 306 -14.11 -5.09 2.45
CA ASN A 306 -14.95 -6.21 2.91
C ASN A 306 -15.06 -7.32 1.86
N TYR A 307 -14.79 -6.99 0.60
CA TYR A 307 -14.80 -7.92 -0.54
C TYR A 307 -13.39 -8.31 -0.99
N SER A 308 -12.34 -7.89 -0.26
CA SER A 308 -10.93 -8.08 -0.66
C SER A 308 -10.57 -9.54 -0.96
N ARG A 309 -11.15 -10.51 -0.26
CA ARG A 309 -10.94 -11.94 -0.53
C ARG A 309 -11.36 -12.32 -1.96
N HIS A 310 -12.55 -11.88 -2.38
CA HIS A 310 -13.06 -12.15 -3.72
C HIS A 310 -12.29 -11.40 -4.79
N LEU A 311 -11.97 -10.12 -4.53
CA LEU A 311 -11.22 -9.27 -5.46
C LEU A 311 -9.81 -9.78 -5.73
N THR A 312 -9.16 -10.38 -4.72
CA THR A 312 -7.82 -10.97 -4.85
C THR A 312 -7.83 -12.48 -5.15
N GLY A 313 -9.01 -13.10 -5.29
CA GLY A 313 -9.15 -14.52 -5.60
C GLY A 313 -8.64 -15.48 -4.52
N ARG A 314 -8.56 -15.04 -3.26
CA ARG A 314 -8.04 -15.85 -2.15
C ARG A 314 -9.04 -16.89 -1.68
N GLU A 315 -8.54 -18.03 -1.22
CA GLU A 315 -9.33 -19.07 -0.60
C GLU A 315 -9.95 -18.60 0.73
N PRO A 316 -11.10 -19.17 1.15
CA PRO A 316 -11.66 -18.88 2.47
C PRO A 316 -10.67 -19.15 3.60
N GLY A 317 -10.51 -18.16 4.51
CA GLY A 317 -9.59 -18.25 5.62
C GLY A 317 -8.14 -17.86 5.30
N ALA A 318 -7.79 -17.62 4.03
CA ALA A 318 -6.47 -17.09 3.68
C ALA A 318 -6.31 -15.65 4.19
N ARG A 319 -5.11 -15.34 4.71
CA ARG A 319 -4.79 -13.98 5.17
C ARG A 319 -4.81 -12.96 4.01
N PRO A 320 -5.12 -11.68 4.24
CA PRO A 320 -4.95 -10.65 3.24
C PRO A 320 -3.47 -10.43 2.91
N TYR A 321 -3.21 -9.91 1.72
CA TYR A 321 -1.91 -9.33 1.41
C TYR A 321 -1.72 -8.05 2.22
N THR A 322 -0.53 -7.84 2.72
CA THR A 322 -0.12 -6.68 3.51
C THR A 322 1.14 -6.07 2.92
N LEU A 323 1.66 -5.01 3.49
CA LEU A 323 2.93 -4.42 3.04
C LEU A 323 4.09 -5.43 3.10
N LEU A 324 4.06 -6.36 4.06
CA LEU A 324 5.09 -7.39 4.20
C LEU A 324 5.19 -8.30 2.96
N ASP A 325 4.09 -8.47 2.21
CA ASP A 325 4.07 -9.29 1.00
C ASP A 325 4.68 -8.60 -0.22
N PHE A 326 4.95 -7.29 -0.14
CA PHE A 326 5.67 -6.54 -1.16
C PHE A 326 7.19 -6.63 -1.00
N PHE A 327 7.66 -7.05 0.17
CA PHE A 327 9.09 -7.31 0.40
C PHE A 327 9.51 -8.64 -0.23
N PRO A 328 10.78 -8.78 -0.65
CA PRO A 328 11.33 -10.08 -1.04
C PRO A 328 11.40 -11.01 0.18
N ASP A 329 11.55 -12.32 -0.04
CA ASP A 329 11.61 -13.32 1.04
C ASP A 329 12.75 -13.05 2.05
N ASP A 330 13.86 -12.47 1.58
CA ASP A 330 15.02 -12.15 2.40
C ASP A 330 15.13 -10.64 2.66
N TYR A 331 14.42 -10.17 3.66
CA TYR A 331 14.45 -8.79 4.13
C TYR A 331 14.72 -8.69 5.63
N LEU A 332 15.03 -7.51 6.12
CA LEU A 332 15.26 -7.22 7.53
C LEU A 332 14.03 -6.54 8.13
N LEU A 333 13.47 -7.10 9.20
CA LEU A 333 12.41 -6.46 9.98
C LEU A 333 12.99 -5.89 11.28
N LEU A 334 12.95 -4.59 11.42
CA LEU A 334 13.35 -3.85 12.62
C LEU A 334 12.10 -3.36 13.35
N MET A 335 11.80 -3.91 14.51
CA MET A 335 10.67 -3.49 15.34
C MET A 335 11.15 -2.54 16.43
N ASP A 336 10.91 -1.24 16.23
CA ASP A 336 11.23 -0.23 17.24
C ASP A 336 10.31 -0.38 18.45
N GLU A 337 10.90 -0.28 19.66
CA GLU A 337 10.19 -0.46 20.93
C GLU A 337 9.28 -1.71 20.91
N SER A 338 9.86 -2.87 20.56
CA SER A 338 9.13 -4.13 20.34
C SER A 338 8.23 -4.55 21.50
N HIS A 339 8.58 -4.16 22.75
CA HIS A 339 7.75 -4.38 23.93
C HIS A 339 6.39 -3.67 23.89
N VAL A 340 6.24 -2.62 23.05
CA VAL A 340 5.00 -1.92 22.76
C VAL A 340 4.38 -2.38 21.45
N SER A 341 5.18 -2.47 20.38
CA SER A 341 4.71 -2.75 19.02
C SER A 341 4.10 -4.15 18.90
N VAL A 342 4.73 -5.18 19.50
CA VAL A 342 4.23 -6.57 19.39
C VAL A 342 2.86 -6.76 20.06
N PRO A 343 2.63 -6.34 21.32
CA PRO A 343 1.30 -6.41 21.93
C PRO A 343 0.26 -5.59 21.16
N GLN A 344 0.64 -4.44 20.60
CA GLN A 344 -0.27 -3.59 19.81
C GLN A 344 -0.78 -4.32 18.56
N VAL A 345 0.10 -4.96 17.80
CA VAL A 345 -0.27 -5.76 16.63
C VAL A 345 -1.29 -6.84 17.01
N GLY A 346 -1.04 -7.59 18.09
CA GLY A 346 -1.98 -8.60 18.57
C GLY A 346 -3.34 -8.01 18.98
N GLY A 347 -3.34 -6.87 19.69
CA GLY A 347 -4.55 -6.19 20.10
C GLY A 347 -5.38 -5.67 18.94
N MET A 348 -4.74 -5.14 17.89
CA MET A 348 -5.42 -4.67 16.68
C MET A 348 -6.08 -5.82 15.91
N TYR A 349 -5.41 -6.96 15.79
CA TYR A 349 -5.96 -8.16 15.18
C TYR A 349 -7.24 -8.64 15.89
N GLU A 350 -7.19 -8.83 17.22
CA GLU A 350 -8.34 -9.31 17.98
C GLU A 350 -9.51 -8.31 17.99
N GLY A 351 -9.21 -7.00 18.03
CA GLY A 351 -10.21 -5.94 17.93
C GLY A 351 -10.94 -5.94 16.58
N ASP A 352 -10.21 -6.03 15.48
CA ASP A 352 -10.79 -6.08 14.11
C ASP A 352 -11.62 -7.35 13.90
N LYS A 353 -11.12 -8.49 14.37
CA LYS A 353 -11.83 -9.78 14.34
C LYS A 353 -13.16 -9.73 15.07
N SER A 354 -13.16 -9.23 16.31
CA SER A 354 -14.38 -9.14 17.12
C SER A 354 -15.41 -8.23 16.45
N ARG A 355 -15.00 -7.07 15.98
CA ARG A 355 -15.85 -6.11 15.29
C ARG A 355 -16.48 -6.70 14.02
N LYS A 356 -15.70 -7.32 13.17
CA LYS A 356 -16.16 -7.91 11.90
C LYS A 356 -17.05 -9.13 12.14
N THR A 357 -16.75 -9.96 13.13
CA THR A 357 -17.62 -11.08 13.51
C THR A 357 -19.03 -10.56 13.87
N THR A 358 -19.13 -9.50 14.66
CA THR A 358 -20.41 -8.89 15.00
C THR A 358 -21.17 -8.39 13.78
N LEU A 359 -20.49 -7.73 12.83
CA LEU A 359 -21.10 -7.25 11.57
C LEU A 359 -21.64 -8.41 10.72
N VAL A 360 -20.89 -9.51 10.61
CA VAL A 360 -21.30 -10.73 9.88
C VAL A 360 -22.52 -11.40 10.52
N GLU A 361 -22.52 -11.52 11.86
CA GLU A 361 -23.60 -12.18 12.60
C GLU A 361 -24.94 -11.42 12.53
N HIS A 362 -24.88 -10.11 12.27
CA HIS A 362 -26.06 -9.24 12.18
C HIS A 362 -26.37 -8.75 10.75
N GLY A 363 -25.79 -9.36 9.74
CA GLY A 363 -26.16 -9.12 8.35
C GLY A 363 -25.66 -7.80 7.75
N PHE A 364 -24.62 -7.18 8.32
CA PHE A 364 -24.02 -5.97 7.77
C PHE A 364 -22.90 -6.22 6.79
N THR A 365 -22.34 -7.43 6.74
CA THR A 365 -21.31 -7.80 5.77
C THR A 365 -21.34 -9.32 5.53
N CYS A 366 -20.88 -9.75 4.33
CA CYS A 366 -20.74 -11.16 3.99
C CYS A 366 -19.75 -11.88 4.90
N PRO A 367 -19.85 -13.24 5.05
CA PRO A 367 -18.95 -14.03 5.91
C PRO A 367 -17.48 -13.96 5.56
N ALA A 368 -17.17 -13.55 4.35
CA ALA A 368 -15.82 -13.44 3.84
C ALA A 368 -15.03 -12.14 4.16
N PRO A 369 -15.43 -11.24 5.08
CA PRO A 369 -14.53 -10.20 5.46
C PRO A 369 -13.32 -10.89 6.07
N SER A 370 -12.26 -10.96 5.29
CA SER A 370 -10.97 -11.25 5.86
C SER A 370 -10.75 -10.23 6.97
N ILE A 371 -10.30 -10.71 8.11
CA ILE A 371 -9.70 -9.86 9.11
C ILE A 371 -8.70 -9.02 8.33
N THR A 372 -8.86 -7.70 8.33
CA THR A 372 -8.02 -6.81 7.52
C THR A 372 -6.67 -6.56 8.17
N ALA A 373 -6.49 -6.97 9.43
CA ALA A 373 -5.23 -6.93 10.14
C ALA A 373 -4.65 -8.35 10.31
N HIS A 374 -3.35 -8.48 10.15
CA HIS A 374 -2.57 -9.70 10.39
C HIS A 374 -1.38 -9.42 11.26
#